data_1c6a7e460a21b39b337545f7a9f886af
#
_entry.id   1c6a7e460a21b39b337545f7a9f886af
#
_cell.length_a   1.000
_cell.length_b   1.000
_cell.length_c   1.000
_cell.angle_alpha   90.00
_cell.angle_beta   90.00
_cell.angle_gamma   90.00
#
_symmetry.space_group_name_H-M   'P 1'
#
loop_
_entity.id
_entity.type
_entity.pdbx_description
1 polymer ?
#
loop_
_entity_poly.entity_id
_entity_poly.type
_entity_poly.pdbx_seq_one_letter_code
_entity_poly.pdbx_strand_id
1 'polypeptide(L)'
;MTTLDMTEARHTLSEIANRVIFAGERVCIKKNGKAAFALVPMEDLELLEAMEDKLDIDAAKAAIKRGKFTDLETIAKELGI
;
A
#
# COMPACT_ATOMS: atom_id res chain seq x y z
N MET A 1 11.80 -7.21 -3.94
CA MET A 1 10.97 -6.39 -3.05
C MET A 1 11.59 -6.31 -1.67
N THR A 2 11.69 -5.13 -1.14
CA THR A 2 12.21 -4.92 0.21
C THR A 2 11.14 -5.26 1.24
N THR A 3 11.54 -5.94 2.30
CA THR A 3 10.60 -6.31 3.37
C THR A 3 11.06 -5.70 4.69
N LEU A 4 10.15 -5.02 5.37
CA LEU A 4 10.44 -4.34 6.64
C LEU A 4 9.35 -4.66 7.64
N ASP A 5 9.73 -4.63 8.93
CA ASP A 5 8.75 -4.72 10.01
C ASP A 5 8.03 -3.39 10.17
N MET A 6 6.84 -3.42 10.71
CA MET A 6 6.07 -2.22 11.00
C MET A 6 6.85 -1.21 11.82
N THR A 7 7.60 -1.67 12.81
CA THR A 7 8.38 -0.78 13.66
C THR A 7 9.44 -0.03 12.86
N GLU A 8 10.17 -0.73 12.01
CA GLU A 8 11.16 -0.11 11.14
C GLU A 8 10.52 0.85 10.15
N ALA A 9 9.39 0.44 9.58
CA ALA A 9 8.68 1.28 8.63
C ALA A 9 8.23 2.59 9.26
N ARG A 10 7.77 2.54 10.51
CA ARG A 10 7.36 3.76 11.22
C ARG A 10 8.52 4.73 11.39
N HIS A 11 9.69 4.21 11.73
CA HIS A 11 10.86 5.06 11.97
C HIS A 11 11.48 5.61 10.69
N THR A 12 11.29 4.93 9.56
CA THR A 12 11.93 5.31 8.31
C THR A 12 10.92 5.60 7.21
N LEU A 13 9.70 5.94 7.57
CA LEU A 13 8.62 6.10 6.59
C LEU A 13 8.94 7.14 5.51
N SER A 14 9.51 8.27 5.88
CA SER A 14 9.87 9.30 4.90
C SER A 14 10.89 8.79 3.91
N GLU A 15 11.89 8.06 4.39
CA GLU A 15 12.90 7.47 3.54
C GLU A 15 12.30 6.42 2.61
N ILE A 16 11.45 5.57 3.15
CA ILE A 16 10.75 4.55 2.37
C ILE A 16 9.90 5.20 1.30
N ALA A 17 9.17 6.25 1.65
CA ALA A 17 8.34 6.96 0.70
C ALA A 17 9.16 7.52 -0.47
N ASN A 18 10.31 8.10 -0.16
CA ASN A 18 11.20 8.61 -1.21
C ASN A 18 11.69 7.50 -2.13
N ARG A 19 12.02 6.35 -1.57
CA ARG A 19 12.47 5.22 -2.39
C ARG A 19 11.36 4.70 -3.29
N VAL A 20 10.14 4.67 -2.79
CA VAL A 20 8.98 4.26 -3.58
C VAL A 20 8.70 5.28 -4.69
N ILE A 21 8.71 6.56 -4.35
CA ILE A 21 8.39 7.62 -5.30
C ILE A 21 9.46 7.78 -6.38
N PHE A 22 10.72 7.87 -5.97
CA PHE A 22 11.80 8.23 -6.88
C PHE A 22 12.53 7.02 -7.49
N ALA A 23 12.67 5.95 -6.74
CA ALA A 23 13.36 4.77 -7.22
C ALA A 23 12.43 3.69 -7.74
N GLY A 24 11.13 3.86 -7.58
CA GLY A 24 10.17 2.87 -8.02
C GLY A 24 10.21 1.57 -7.22
N GLU A 25 10.70 1.62 -5.99
CA GLU A 25 10.78 0.44 -5.15
C GLU A 25 9.40 0.01 -4.66
N ARG A 26 9.29 -1.26 -4.37
CA ARG A 26 8.12 -1.84 -3.74
C ARG A 26 8.55 -2.38 -2.40
N VAL A 27 7.82 -2.02 -1.36
CA VAL A 27 8.18 -2.38 0.00
C VAL A 27 7.04 -3.12 0.68
N CYS A 28 7.32 -4.30 1.17
CA CYS A 28 6.35 -5.10 1.91
C CYS A 28 6.53 -4.83 3.40
N ILE A 29 5.43 -4.49 4.07
CA ILE A 29 5.46 -4.21 5.50
C ILE A 29 4.83 -5.39 6.24
N LYS A 30 5.57 -5.91 7.20
CA LYS A 30 5.12 -7.03 8.03
C LYS A 30 4.66 -6.53 9.39
N LYS A 31 3.66 -7.18 9.91
CA LYS A 31 3.20 -6.93 11.27
C LYS A 31 3.04 -8.27 11.96
N ASN A 32 3.67 -8.42 13.13
CA ASN A 32 3.64 -9.66 13.89
C ASN A 32 4.13 -10.85 13.05
N GLY A 33 5.17 -10.63 12.27
CA GLY A 33 5.77 -11.68 11.46
C GLY A 33 5.02 -12.07 10.20
N LYS A 34 3.93 -11.36 9.89
CA LYS A 34 3.11 -11.64 8.71
C LYS A 34 3.04 -10.43 7.80
N ALA A 35 3.06 -10.65 6.51
CA ALA A 35 2.88 -9.58 5.54
C ALA A 35 1.51 -8.95 5.74
N ALA A 36 1.47 -7.65 5.95
CA ALA A 36 0.24 -6.93 6.24
C ALA A 36 -0.19 -6.04 5.08
N PHE A 37 0.74 -5.30 4.51
CA PHE A 37 0.46 -4.42 3.38
C PHE A 37 1.76 -4.10 2.65
N ALA A 38 1.63 -3.44 1.51
CA ALA A 38 2.79 -3.03 0.74
C ALA A 38 2.68 -1.58 0.31
N LEU A 39 3.82 -0.94 0.18
CA LEU A 39 3.92 0.41 -0.37
C LEU A 39 4.43 0.28 -1.79
N VAL A 40 3.71 0.83 -2.74
CA VAL A 40 4.06 0.74 -4.15
C VAL A 40 3.89 2.10 -4.83
N PRO A 41 4.63 2.35 -5.93
CA PRO A 41 4.42 3.59 -6.69
C PRO A 41 3.00 3.65 -7.23
N MET A 42 2.48 4.86 -7.39
CA MET A 42 1.14 5.05 -7.94
C MET A 42 0.95 4.39 -9.30
N GLU A 43 2.01 4.34 -10.09
CA GLU A 43 1.97 3.68 -11.39
C GLU A 43 1.54 2.21 -11.28
N ASP A 44 2.04 1.54 -10.25
CA ASP A 44 1.69 0.13 -10.01
C ASP A 44 0.23 0.00 -9.63
N LEU A 45 -0.27 0.90 -8.80
CA LEU A 45 -1.66 0.89 -8.40
C LEU A 45 -2.57 1.14 -9.60
N GLU A 46 -2.22 2.11 -10.43
CA GLU A 46 -2.99 2.41 -11.63
C GLU A 46 -3.04 1.22 -12.57
N LEU A 47 -1.92 0.51 -12.71
CA LEU A 47 -1.86 -0.68 -13.53
C LEU A 47 -2.76 -1.77 -12.98
N LEU A 48 -2.73 -1.99 -11.67
CA LEU A 48 -3.59 -2.98 -11.02
C LEU A 48 -5.06 -2.65 -11.21
N GLU A 49 -5.43 -1.39 -11.06
CA GLU A 49 -6.81 -0.95 -11.26
C GLU A 49 -7.25 -1.19 -12.70
N ALA A 50 -6.38 -0.91 -13.66
CA ALA A 50 -6.68 -1.15 -15.06
C ALA A 50 -6.87 -2.65 -15.34
N MET A 51 -6.06 -3.48 -14.74
CA MET A 51 -6.19 -4.93 -14.88
C MET A 51 -7.48 -5.45 -14.26
N GLU A 52 -7.83 -4.94 -13.10
CA GLU A 52 -9.06 -5.29 -12.42
C GLU A 52 -10.28 -4.91 -13.26
N ASP A 53 -10.23 -3.74 -13.88
CA ASP A 53 -11.31 -3.28 -14.76
C ASP A 53 -11.53 -4.23 -15.92
N LYS A 54 -10.52 -4.91 -16.39
CA LYS A 54 -10.64 -5.85 -17.50
C LYS A 54 -11.13 -7.23 -17.05
N LEU A 55 -10.92 -7.56 -15.78
CA LEU A 55 -11.25 -8.89 -15.29
C LEU A 55 -12.62 -8.99 -14.65
N ASP A 56 -13.37 -7.93 -14.69
CA ASP A 56 -14.63 -7.81 -13.98
C ASP A 56 -14.45 -7.73 -12.48
N ILE A 57 -14.88 -6.63 -11.96
CA ILE A 57 -14.49 -6.29 -10.64
C ILE A 57 -15.56 -5.61 -9.86
N ASP A 58 -16.77 -6.06 -10.04
CA ASP A 58 -17.87 -5.52 -9.27
C ASP A 58 -17.58 -5.63 -7.77
N ALA A 59 -16.96 -6.72 -7.36
CA ALA A 59 -16.57 -6.89 -5.96
C ALA A 59 -15.49 -5.88 -5.56
N ALA A 60 -14.50 -5.67 -6.42
CA ALA A 60 -13.44 -4.72 -6.14
C ALA A 60 -13.97 -3.29 -6.09
N LYS A 61 -14.85 -2.94 -7.02
CA LYS A 61 -15.49 -1.64 -7.02
C LYS A 61 -16.30 -1.41 -5.75
N ALA A 62 -17.01 -2.42 -5.31
CA ALA A 62 -17.78 -2.33 -4.08
C ALA A 62 -16.88 -2.08 -2.88
N ALA A 63 -15.73 -2.73 -2.82
CA ALA A 63 -14.78 -2.54 -1.75
C ALA A 63 -14.23 -1.11 -1.74
N ILE A 64 -13.93 -0.58 -2.91
CA ILE A 64 -13.45 0.79 -3.04
C ILE A 64 -14.52 1.79 -2.62
N LYS A 65 -15.76 1.54 -3.02
CA LYS A 65 -16.88 2.43 -2.68
C LYS A 65 -17.16 2.50 -1.18
N ARG A 66 -16.72 1.51 -0.44
CA ARG A 66 -16.87 1.53 1.01
C ARG A 66 -15.92 2.49 1.69
N GLY A 67 -15.08 3.17 0.92
CA GLY A 67 -14.18 4.15 1.47
C GLY A 67 -12.99 3.56 2.20
N LYS A 68 -12.62 2.35 1.83
CA LYS A 68 -11.51 1.67 2.49
C LYS A 68 -10.14 2.18 2.07
N PHE A 69 -10.09 2.88 0.94
CA PHE A 69 -8.83 3.31 0.36
C PHE A 69 -8.79 4.81 0.18
N THR A 70 -9.11 5.52 1.22
CA THR A 70 -9.22 6.96 1.10
C THR A 70 -7.85 7.62 1.02
N ASP A 71 -6.99 7.37 1.98
CA ASP A 71 -5.65 7.93 1.95
C ASP A 71 -4.75 7.25 2.96
N LEU A 72 -3.48 7.58 2.88
CA LEU A 72 -2.47 7.01 3.75
C LEU A 72 -2.69 7.41 5.22
N GLU A 73 -3.17 8.60 5.43
CA GLU A 73 -3.40 9.10 6.79
C GLU A 73 -4.46 8.29 7.51
N THR A 74 -5.55 7.98 6.82
CA THR A 74 -6.61 7.15 7.38
C THR A 74 -6.09 5.74 7.68
N ILE A 75 -5.34 5.18 6.76
CA ILE A 75 -4.74 3.86 6.93
C ILE A 75 -3.78 3.86 8.12
N ALA A 76 -2.96 4.89 8.23
CA ALA A 76 -2.04 5.02 9.34
C ALA A 76 -2.75 5.05 10.67
N LYS A 77 -3.87 5.77 10.76
CA LYS A 77 -4.66 5.82 11.97
C LYS A 77 -5.20 4.45 12.36
N GLU A 78 -5.72 3.73 11.41
CA GLU A 78 -6.27 2.40 11.65
C GLU A 78 -5.22 1.42 12.12
N LEU A 79 -4.00 1.59 11.64
CA LEU A 79 -2.89 0.73 12.01
C LEU A 79 -2.16 1.18 13.28
N GLY A 80 -2.50 2.34 13.80
CA GLY A 80 -1.87 2.85 14.99
C GLY A 80 -0.47 3.42 14.79
N ILE A 81 -0.22 3.95 13.61
CA ILE A 81 1.09 4.55 13.30
C ILE A 81 1.02 6.05 13.09
#